data_5466189073f24e88663beee96235eee6
#
_entry.id   5466189073f24e88663beee96235eee6
#
_cell.length_a   1.000
_cell.length_b   1.000
_cell.length_c   1.000
_cell.angle_alpha   90.00
_cell.angle_beta   90.00
_cell.angle_gamma   90.00
#
_symmetry.space_group_name_H-M   'P 1'
#
loop_
_entity.id
_entity.type
_entity.pdbx_description
1 polymer ?
#
loop_
_entity_poly.entity_id
_entity_poly.type
_entity_poly.pdbx_seq_one_letter_code
_entity_poly.pdbx_strand_id
1 'polypeptide(L)'
;MFNPVEPGQSHGQHERAVTRAQLLEWGRPAPLRLLASTILEWVLILGAATLAIQTQTIFASLLAIVFIATRQHALLILMHEFSHRQFSRTRPVLNDTLGDFLTALPFTITLFGFRRDHAAHHRHTATDHDPNWVSCTGQDRFRFPKSAFDMLVLLLKHCIGLYSIHEFKTALVTSKMASQCPPATQYRQWIFAVLLAVVLTGFHLWLAALVYWLIPMFTVLMALLYWRDVAEHFAMPQPGHGASRTVIAPGWERLLIAPHGVGFHAEHHLYPAIPGFRLQQVHAALMKDKAYVQKAQITHGYCTGLIREIAATGTAHSRMKD
;
A
#
# COMPACT_ATOMS: atom_id res chain seq x y z
N MET A 1 -26.07 3.84 3.18
CA MET A 1 -26.19 2.59 3.96
C MET A 1 -25.19 1.61 3.37
N PHE A 2 -24.14 1.27 4.11
CA PHE A 2 -23.25 0.18 3.70
C PHE A 2 -23.94 -1.12 4.11
N ASN A 3 -24.47 -1.87 3.14
CA ASN A 3 -24.72 -3.28 3.37
C ASN A 3 -23.37 -3.94 3.69
N PRO A 4 -23.26 -4.76 4.72
CA PRO A 4 -22.10 -5.61 4.88
C PRO A 4 -21.96 -6.42 3.60
N VAL A 5 -20.77 -6.41 3.01
CA VAL A 5 -20.42 -7.20 1.83
C VAL A 5 -20.86 -8.64 2.12
N GLU A 6 -21.76 -9.17 1.32
CA GLU A 6 -22.10 -10.60 1.40
C GLU A 6 -20.80 -11.38 1.19
N PRO A 7 -20.49 -12.34 2.05
CA PRO A 7 -19.28 -13.14 1.94
C PRO A 7 -19.33 -13.91 0.61
N GLY A 8 -18.40 -13.60 -0.30
CA GLY A 8 -18.19 -14.42 -1.48
C GLY A 8 -17.93 -15.87 -1.07
N GLN A 9 -18.29 -16.82 -1.90
CA GLN A 9 -18.37 -18.28 -1.64
C GLN A 9 -17.09 -18.96 -1.09
N SER A 10 -15.95 -18.24 -0.94
CA SER A 10 -14.73 -18.72 -0.29
C SER A 10 -14.75 -18.62 1.24
N HIS A 11 -15.64 -17.83 1.84
CA HIS A 11 -15.68 -17.64 3.31
C HIS A 11 -16.09 -18.87 4.09
N GLY A 12 -16.94 -19.75 3.53
CA GLY A 12 -17.47 -20.91 4.25
C GLY A 12 -16.46 -21.99 4.60
N GLN A 13 -15.27 -22.01 4.02
CA GLN A 13 -14.24 -23.03 4.34
C GLN A 13 -13.28 -22.61 5.45
N HIS A 14 -13.12 -21.32 5.75
CA HIS A 14 -12.17 -20.81 6.74
C HIS A 14 -12.83 -20.34 8.05
N GLU A 15 -14.16 -20.40 8.16
CA GLU A 15 -14.91 -20.02 9.38
C GLU A 15 -14.54 -20.84 10.63
N ARG A 16 -13.86 -21.97 10.46
CA ARG A 16 -13.42 -22.83 11.59
C ARG A 16 -12.13 -22.34 12.25
N ALA A 17 -11.26 -21.66 11.52
CA ALA A 17 -9.94 -21.22 12.01
C ALA A 17 -10.02 -19.91 12.82
N VAL A 18 -10.91 -18.99 12.41
CA VAL A 18 -11.13 -17.71 13.12
C VAL A 18 -12.59 -17.65 13.56
N THR A 19 -12.81 -17.64 14.85
CA THR A 19 -14.16 -17.61 15.42
C THR A 19 -14.84 -16.25 15.24
N ARG A 20 -16.17 -16.22 15.21
CA ARG A 20 -16.95 -14.97 15.17
C ARG A 20 -16.59 -14.01 16.31
N ALA A 21 -16.33 -14.53 17.51
CA ALA A 21 -15.91 -13.72 18.65
C ALA A 21 -14.55 -13.03 18.39
N GLN A 22 -13.58 -13.76 17.82
CA GLN A 22 -12.28 -13.20 17.43
C GLN A 22 -12.43 -12.15 16.32
N LEU A 23 -13.28 -12.37 15.31
CA LEU A 23 -13.54 -11.39 14.26
C LEU A 23 -14.12 -10.09 14.83
N LEU A 24 -15.06 -10.18 15.76
CA LEU A 24 -15.65 -9.02 16.43
C LEU A 24 -14.63 -8.27 17.31
N GLU A 25 -13.77 -8.99 18.01
CA GLU A 25 -12.73 -8.44 18.86
C GLU A 25 -11.62 -7.78 18.00
N TRP A 26 -11.04 -8.54 17.08
CA TRP A 26 -9.93 -8.07 16.25
C TRP A 26 -10.35 -6.99 15.25
N GLY A 27 -11.60 -7.01 14.80
CA GLY A 27 -12.16 -6.02 13.91
C GLY A 27 -12.50 -4.68 14.56
N ARG A 28 -12.30 -4.49 15.87
CA ARG A 28 -12.58 -3.19 16.54
C ARG A 28 -11.61 -2.11 16.03
N PRO A 29 -12.10 -0.96 15.59
CA PRO A 29 -11.25 0.18 15.24
C PRO A 29 -10.32 0.58 16.39
N ALA A 30 -9.14 1.09 16.05
CA ALA A 30 -8.17 1.58 17.04
C ALA A 30 -7.75 3.03 16.70
N PRO A 31 -8.65 4.02 16.92
CA PRO A 31 -8.45 5.39 16.44
C PRO A 31 -7.18 6.04 16.97
N LEU A 32 -6.90 5.91 18.27
CA LEU A 32 -5.70 6.50 18.87
C LEU A 32 -4.41 5.90 18.32
N ARG A 33 -4.39 4.58 18.07
CA ARG A 33 -3.23 3.92 17.47
C ARG A 33 -3.00 4.39 16.04
N LEU A 34 -4.06 4.43 15.23
CA LEU A 34 -3.97 4.89 13.84
C LEU A 34 -3.48 6.35 13.78
N LEU A 35 -4.04 7.22 14.60
CA LEU A 35 -3.63 8.62 14.65
C LEU A 35 -2.19 8.79 15.14
N ALA A 36 -1.81 8.10 16.22
CA ALA A 36 -0.45 8.15 16.75
C ALA A 36 0.58 7.62 15.74
N SER A 37 0.26 6.53 15.04
CA SER A 37 1.11 6.03 13.94
C SER A 37 1.25 7.07 12.83
N THR A 38 0.16 7.70 12.41
CA THR A 38 0.19 8.72 11.35
C THR A 38 1.03 9.94 11.76
N ILE A 39 0.86 10.42 13.00
CA ILE A 39 1.66 11.53 13.54
C ILE A 39 3.15 11.15 13.61
N LEU A 40 3.46 9.93 14.06
CA LEU A 40 4.84 9.46 14.12
C LEU A 40 5.51 9.46 12.73
N GLU A 41 4.82 9.00 11.68
CA GLU A 41 5.39 9.01 10.33
C GLU A 41 5.67 10.46 9.86
N TRP A 42 4.78 11.41 10.15
CA TRP A 42 5.02 12.83 9.87
C TRP A 42 6.21 13.38 10.67
N VAL A 43 6.33 13.07 11.94
CA VAL A 43 7.48 13.48 12.77
C VAL A 43 8.79 12.94 12.21
N LEU A 44 8.82 11.68 11.77
CA LEU A 44 9.98 11.06 11.15
C LEU A 44 10.36 11.73 9.82
N ILE A 45 9.39 12.05 8.98
CA ILE A 45 9.60 12.75 7.69
C ILE A 45 10.16 14.16 7.95
N LEU A 46 9.49 14.94 8.78
CA LEU A 46 9.91 16.31 9.08
C LEU A 46 11.27 16.34 9.78
N GLY A 47 11.52 15.41 10.71
CA GLY A 47 12.79 15.28 11.39
C GLY A 47 13.94 14.95 10.44
N ALA A 48 13.74 14.01 9.52
CA ALA A 48 14.74 13.65 8.51
C ALA A 48 15.03 14.81 7.55
N ALA A 49 14.00 15.50 7.07
CA ALA A 49 14.17 16.68 6.21
C ALA A 49 14.92 17.82 6.94
N THR A 50 14.52 18.12 8.18
CA THR A 50 15.17 19.15 8.99
C THR A 50 16.64 18.83 9.23
N LEU A 51 16.96 17.59 9.60
CA LEU A 51 18.33 17.15 9.82
C LEU A 51 19.18 17.28 8.55
N ALA A 52 18.64 16.89 7.39
CA ALA A 52 19.34 17.01 6.12
C ALA A 52 19.59 18.47 5.74
N ILE A 53 18.61 19.36 5.96
CA ILE A 53 18.76 20.80 5.73
C ILE A 53 19.82 21.41 6.64
N GLN A 54 19.87 21.02 7.92
CA GLN A 54 20.84 21.54 8.88
C GLN A 54 22.27 21.06 8.61
N THR A 55 22.43 19.80 8.16
CA THR A 55 23.76 19.24 7.86
C THR A 55 24.35 19.77 6.55
N GLN A 56 23.54 20.25 5.62
CA GLN A 56 23.94 20.84 4.34
C GLN A 56 24.86 19.94 3.49
N THR A 57 24.79 18.61 3.67
CA THR A 57 25.59 17.66 2.90
C THR A 57 24.72 16.91 1.90
N ILE A 58 25.26 16.65 0.71
CA ILE A 58 24.59 15.83 -0.32
C ILE A 58 24.30 14.43 0.22
N PHE A 59 25.22 13.86 0.99
CA PHE A 59 25.05 12.53 1.56
C PHE A 59 23.85 12.45 2.52
N ALA A 60 23.72 13.42 3.43
CA ALA A 60 22.57 13.49 4.34
C ALA A 60 21.25 13.68 3.58
N SER A 61 21.26 14.51 2.52
CA SER A 61 20.07 14.70 1.67
C SER A 61 19.67 13.42 0.93
N LEU A 62 20.61 12.66 0.39
CA LEU A 62 20.33 11.38 -0.27
C LEU A 62 19.76 10.35 0.71
N LEU A 63 20.35 10.24 1.91
CA LEU A 63 19.83 9.36 2.97
C LEU A 63 18.41 9.77 3.40
N ALA A 64 18.18 11.09 3.57
CA ALA A 64 16.87 11.61 3.92
C ALA A 64 15.83 11.30 2.82
N ILE A 65 16.16 11.47 1.55
CA ILE A 65 15.28 11.14 0.42
C ILE A 65 14.85 9.65 0.47
N VAL A 66 15.80 8.75 0.65
CA VAL A 66 15.52 7.32 0.77
C VAL A 66 14.65 7.02 1.99
N PHE A 67 15.01 7.54 3.14
CA PHE A 67 14.27 7.34 4.38
C PHE A 67 12.85 7.92 4.30
N ILE A 68 12.70 9.15 3.81
CA ILE A 68 11.40 9.81 3.64
C ILE A 68 10.49 8.99 2.71
N ALA A 69 11.01 8.44 1.61
CA ALA A 69 10.23 7.57 0.72
C ALA A 69 9.67 6.34 1.46
N THR A 70 10.43 5.74 2.38
CA THR A 70 9.91 4.63 3.20
C THR A 70 8.79 5.08 4.14
N ARG A 71 8.86 6.31 4.66
CA ARG A 71 7.81 6.87 5.52
C ARG A 71 6.59 7.33 4.72
N GLN A 72 6.79 7.85 3.51
CA GLN A 72 5.71 8.11 2.55
C GLN A 72 4.95 6.82 2.23
N HIS A 73 5.66 5.71 2.01
CA HIS A 73 5.03 4.39 1.85
C HIS A 73 4.22 4.00 3.09
N ALA A 74 4.76 4.21 4.29
CA ALA A 74 4.03 3.98 5.55
C ALA A 74 2.75 4.83 5.66
N LEU A 75 2.79 6.11 5.25
CA LEU A 75 1.60 6.97 5.20
C LEU A 75 0.54 6.45 4.22
N LEU A 76 0.93 5.92 3.06
CA LEU A 76 0.00 5.31 2.10
C LEU A 76 -0.65 4.03 2.67
N ILE A 77 0.08 3.25 3.47
CA ILE A 77 -0.49 2.11 4.18
C ILE A 77 -1.48 2.58 5.27
N LEU A 78 -1.20 3.67 5.97
CA LEU A 78 -2.15 4.26 6.92
C LEU A 78 -3.35 4.89 6.21
N MET A 79 -3.19 5.48 5.01
CA MET A 79 -4.29 5.89 4.14
C MET A 79 -5.22 4.70 3.83
N HIS A 80 -4.64 3.56 3.51
CA HIS A 80 -5.38 2.32 3.29
C HIS A 80 -6.20 1.92 4.54
N GLU A 81 -5.65 2.04 5.76
CA GLU A 81 -6.39 1.81 7.01
C GLU A 81 -7.57 2.80 7.17
N PHE A 82 -7.37 4.09 6.85
CA PHE A 82 -8.47 5.07 6.82
C PHE A 82 -9.53 4.70 5.76
N SER A 83 -9.12 4.10 4.63
CA SER A 83 -10.07 3.65 3.59
C SER A 83 -11.01 2.56 4.10
N HIS A 84 -10.54 1.68 4.98
CA HIS A 84 -11.33 0.66 5.68
C HIS A 84 -12.03 1.19 6.95
N ARG A 85 -12.03 2.52 7.17
CA ARG A 85 -12.66 3.18 8.34
C ARG A 85 -12.14 2.67 9.70
N GLN A 86 -10.85 2.40 9.78
CA GLN A 86 -10.21 1.92 11.01
C GLN A 86 -10.02 3.03 12.06
N PHE A 87 -10.21 4.31 11.67
CA PHE A 87 -10.32 5.40 12.65
C PHE A 87 -11.72 5.44 13.28
N SER A 88 -12.78 5.49 12.45
CA SER A 88 -14.15 5.47 12.96
C SER A 88 -15.15 5.00 11.90
N ARG A 89 -15.95 4.01 12.25
CA ARG A 89 -17.06 3.50 11.43
C ARG A 89 -18.35 4.29 11.68
N THR A 90 -18.51 4.82 12.90
CA THR A 90 -19.71 5.57 13.33
C THR A 90 -19.65 7.05 12.95
N ARG A 91 -18.44 7.60 12.73
CA ARG A 91 -18.22 8.99 12.33
C ARG A 91 -17.46 9.03 10.98
N PRO A 92 -18.12 8.65 9.86
CA PRO A 92 -17.45 8.50 8.56
C PRO A 92 -16.87 9.83 8.04
N VAL A 93 -17.53 10.96 8.28
CA VAL A 93 -17.04 12.29 7.87
C VAL A 93 -15.71 12.61 8.57
N LEU A 94 -15.63 12.37 9.89
CA LEU A 94 -14.40 12.60 10.64
C LEU A 94 -13.28 11.69 10.18
N ASN A 95 -13.56 10.38 9.98
CA ASN A 95 -12.59 9.43 9.43
C ASN A 95 -12.05 9.91 8.09
N ASP A 96 -12.95 10.34 7.19
CA ASP A 96 -12.58 10.69 5.82
C ASP A 96 -11.84 12.04 5.78
N THR A 97 -12.20 12.98 6.65
CA THR A 97 -11.48 14.26 6.77
C THR A 97 -10.04 14.04 7.27
N LEU A 98 -9.87 13.28 8.35
CA LEU A 98 -8.54 13.00 8.88
C LEU A 98 -7.70 12.20 7.88
N GLY A 99 -8.29 11.18 7.24
CA GLY A 99 -7.62 10.38 6.22
C GLY A 99 -7.20 11.21 4.99
N ASP A 100 -8.08 12.11 4.51
CA ASP A 100 -7.75 13.02 3.42
C ASP A 100 -6.55 13.93 3.80
N PHE A 101 -6.67 14.70 4.87
CA PHE A 101 -5.67 15.71 5.23
C PHE A 101 -4.33 15.12 5.66
N LEU A 102 -4.33 14.01 6.38
CA LEU A 102 -3.13 13.45 6.96
C LEU A 102 -2.43 12.42 6.06
N THR A 103 -3.15 11.79 5.11
CA THR A 103 -2.57 10.65 4.39
C THR A 103 -2.83 10.65 2.88
N ALA A 104 -3.95 11.16 2.37
CA ALA A 104 -4.29 11.06 0.95
C ALA A 104 -3.92 12.33 0.15
N LEU A 105 -4.38 13.50 0.58
CA LEU A 105 -4.17 14.77 -0.13
C LEU A 105 -2.70 15.17 -0.27
N PRO A 106 -1.79 14.86 0.68
CA PRO A 106 -0.36 15.08 0.47
C PRO A 106 0.20 14.38 -0.77
N PHE A 107 -0.43 13.27 -1.19
CA PHE A 107 -0.08 12.52 -2.41
C PHE A 107 -0.98 12.85 -3.61
N THR A 108 -1.75 13.93 -3.53
CA THR A 108 -2.72 14.33 -4.56
C THR A 108 -3.84 13.32 -4.84
N ILE A 109 -4.07 12.41 -3.91
CA ILE A 109 -5.10 11.37 -3.94
C ILE A 109 -6.25 11.80 -3.04
N THR A 110 -7.47 11.31 -3.26
CA THR A 110 -8.57 11.42 -2.31
C THR A 110 -8.88 10.07 -1.69
N LEU A 111 -9.17 10.07 -0.39
CA LEU A 111 -9.57 8.84 0.29
C LEU A 111 -10.85 8.24 -0.32
N PHE A 112 -11.74 9.07 -0.84
CA PHE A 112 -12.95 8.64 -1.55
C PHE A 112 -12.60 7.86 -2.82
N GLY A 113 -11.74 8.40 -3.69
CA GLY A 113 -11.32 7.76 -4.94
C GLY A 113 -10.58 6.46 -4.66
N PHE A 114 -9.58 6.51 -3.77
CA PHE A 114 -8.84 5.32 -3.36
C PHE A 114 -9.76 4.22 -2.81
N ARG A 115 -10.69 4.54 -1.89
CA ARG A 115 -11.62 3.56 -1.32
C ARG A 115 -12.50 2.91 -2.37
N ARG A 116 -12.98 3.67 -3.36
CA ARG A 116 -13.80 3.14 -4.46
C ARG A 116 -13.04 2.07 -5.25
N ASP A 117 -11.83 2.40 -5.67
CA ASP A 117 -11.01 1.53 -6.52
C ASP A 117 -10.50 0.33 -5.71
N HIS A 118 -10.12 0.55 -4.46
CA HIS A 118 -9.70 -0.50 -3.53
C HIS A 118 -10.84 -1.47 -3.15
N ALA A 119 -12.06 -0.98 -3.01
CA ALA A 119 -13.22 -1.84 -2.80
C ALA A 119 -13.56 -2.69 -4.05
N ALA A 120 -13.29 -2.19 -5.25
CA ALA A 120 -13.39 -2.98 -6.48
C ALA A 120 -12.28 -4.03 -6.54
N HIS A 121 -11.04 -3.66 -6.19
CA HIS A 121 -9.92 -4.58 -6.09
C HIS A 121 -10.19 -5.76 -5.14
N HIS A 122 -10.69 -5.52 -3.92
CA HIS A 122 -11.06 -6.60 -2.99
C HIS A 122 -12.13 -7.55 -3.54
N ARG A 123 -13.12 -7.02 -4.29
CA ARG A 123 -14.20 -7.84 -4.86
C ARG A 123 -13.76 -8.66 -6.07
N HIS A 124 -12.81 -8.15 -6.83
CA HIS A 124 -12.45 -8.67 -8.15
C HIS A 124 -10.96 -8.98 -8.29
N THR A 125 -10.25 -9.19 -7.17
CA THR A 125 -8.80 -9.38 -7.13
C THR A 125 -8.29 -10.25 -8.27
N ALA A 126 -7.30 -9.74 -9.00
CA ALA A 126 -6.63 -10.40 -10.13
C ALA A 126 -7.57 -10.81 -11.28
N THR A 127 -8.62 -10.05 -11.53
CA THR A 127 -9.51 -10.21 -12.70
C THR A 127 -9.56 -8.94 -13.56
N ASP A 128 -10.20 -9.02 -14.73
CA ASP A 128 -10.38 -7.87 -15.64
C ASP A 128 -11.29 -6.77 -15.07
N HIS A 129 -11.94 -7.00 -13.94
CA HIS A 129 -12.73 -6.02 -13.21
C HIS A 129 -11.98 -5.38 -12.03
N ASP A 130 -10.75 -5.80 -11.77
CA ASP A 130 -9.88 -5.24 -10.75
C ASP A 130 -9.09 -4.05 -11.32
N PRO A 131 -9.34 -2.80 -10.87
CA PRO A 131 -8.65 -1.64 -11.39
C PRO A 131 -7.12 -1.71 -11.24
N ASN A 132 -6.62 -2.29 -10.14
CA ASN A 132 -5.19 -2.44 -9.92
C ASN A 132 -4.59 -3.47 -10.87
N TRP A 133 -5.23 -4.63 -11.02
CA TRP A 133 -4.79 -5.67 -11.95
C TRP A 133 -4.75 -5.18 -13.39
N VAL A 134 -5.82 -4.54 -13.87
CA VAL A 134 -5.91 -4.00 -15.23
C VAL A 134 -4.85 -2.92 -15.48
N SER A 135 -4.54 -2.08 -14.48
CA SER A 135 -3.50 -1.07 -14.62
C SER A 135 -2.09 -1.65 -14.75
N CYS A 136 -1.84 -2.84 -14.22
CA CYS A 136 -0.53 -3.50 -14.21
C CYS A 136 -0.38 -4.52 -15.34
N THR A 137 -1.45 -5.25 -15.69
CA THR A 137 -1.42 -6.28 -16.73
C THR A 137 -1.10 -5.68 -18.11
N GLY A 138 -0.35 -6.43 -18.90
CA GLY A 138 0.11 -5.97 -20.22
C GLY A 138 1.41 -5.15 -20.18
N GLN A 139 1.84 -4.66 -19.04
CA GLN A 139 3.12 -3.98 -18.89
C GLN A 139 4.26 -4.99 -18.69
N ASP A 140 5.38 -4.85 -19.42
CA ASP A 140 6.52 -5.79 -19.36
C ASP A 140 7.12 -5.91 -17.95
N ARG A 141 7.05 -4.87 -17.14
CA ARG A 141 7.55 -4.89 -15.76
C ARG A 141 6.78 -5.87 -14.85
N PHE A 142 5.52 -6.20 -15.18
CA PHE A 142 4.70 -7.16 -14.45
C PHE A 142 4.63 -8.55 -15.10
N ARG A 143 5.40 -8.81 -16.16
CA ARG A 143 5.55 -10.16 -16.74
C ARG A 143 6.65 -10.92 -16.00
N PHE A 144 6.33 -12.11 -15.53
CA PHE A 144 7.25 -13.00 -14.81
C PHE A 144 7.35 -14.35 -15.53
N PRO A 145 8.46 -15.08 -15.38
CA PRO A 145 9.57 -14.90 -14.43
C PRO A 145 10.55 -13.78 -14.81
N LYS A 146 11.32 -13.33 -13.83
CA LYS A 146 12.44 -12.38 -14.03
C LYS A 146 13.64 -12.80 -13.20
N SER A 147 14.84 -12.59 -13.72
CA SER A 147 16.06 -12.79 -12.95
C SER A 147 16.18 -11.75 -11.82
N ALA A 148 17.00 -12.05 -10.80
CA ALA A 148 17.32 -11.08 -9.75
C ALA A 148 17.95 -9.80 -10.32
N PHE A 149 18.74 -9.93 -11.40
CA PHE A 149 19.33 -8.78 -12.09
C PHE A 149 18.26 -7.92 -12.77
N ASP A 150 17.30 -8.53 -13.50
CA ASP A 150 16.19 -7.78 -14.12
C ASP A 150 15.37 -7.05 -13.07
N MET A 151 15.12 -7.68 -11.93
CA MET A 151 14.40 -7.04 -10.82
C MET A 151 15.18 -5.86 -10.26
N LEU A 152 16.50 -6.00 -10.07
CA LEU A 152 17.36 -4.89 -9.63
C LEU A 152 17.31 -3.72 -10.64
N VAL A 153 17.44 -4.03 -11.93
CA VAL A 153 17.37 -3.00 -13.00
C VAL A 153 16.00 -2.30 -13.00
N LEU A 154 14.90 -3.03 -12.81
CA LEU A 154 13.57 -2.45 -12.72
C LEU A 154 13.42 -1.53 -11.50
N LEU A 155 13.90 -1.96 -10.34
CA LEU A 155 13.88 -1.14 -9.12
C LEU A 155 14.71 0.15 -9.30
N LEU A 156 15.91 0.04 -9.89
CA LEU A 156 16.73 1.21 -10.20
C LEU A 156 16.03 2.17 -11.17
N LYS A 157 15.36 1.66 -12.21
CA LYS A 157 14.56 2.47 -13.15
C LYS A 157 13.43 3.22 -12.43
N HIS A 158 12.78 2.61 -11.44
CA HIS A 158 11.80 3.30 -10.61
C HIS A 158 12.47 4.35 -9.71
N CYS A 159 13.61 4.02 -9.08
CA CYS A 159 14.35 4.94 -8.21
C CYS A 159 14.84 6.21 -8.93
N ILE A 160 15.10 6.15 -10.23
CA ILE A 160 15.44 7.35 -11.02
C ILE A 160 14.22 8.04 -11.66
N GLY A 161 13.00 7.60 -11.32
CA GLY A 161 11.75 8.21 -11.77
C GLY A 161 11.34 7.89 -13.21
N LEU A 162 11.97 6.91 -13.87
CA LEU A 162 11.69 6.60 -15.28
C LEU A 162 10.22 6.22 -15.53
N TYR A 163 9.60 5.51 -14.59
CA TYR A 163 8.18 5.13 -14.69
C TYR A 163 7.21 6.18 -14.13
N SER A 164 7.70 7.15 -13.37
CA SER A 164 6.87 8.18 -12.71
C SER A 164 6.12 9.05 -13.69
N ILE A 165 6.69 9.31 -14.87
CA ILE A 165 6.02 10.08 -15.95
C ILE A 165 4.79 9.30 -16.44
N HIS A 166 4.88 7.99 -16.59
CA HIS A 166 3.76 7.15 -17.01
C HIS A 166 2.67 7.12 -15.92
N GLU A 167 3.04 6.89 -14.67
CA GLU A 167 2.12 6.89 -13.54
C GLU A 167 1.43 8.24 -13.36
N PHE A 168 2.17 9.34 -13.51
CA PHE A 168 1.60 10.68 -13.47
C PHE A 168 0.60 10.93 -14.59
N LYS A 169 0.90 10.50 -15.82
CA LYS A 169 -0.05 10.60 -16.94
C LYS A 169 -1.31 9.76 -16.68
N THR A 170 -1.15 8.55 -16.17
CA THR A 170 -2.27 7.68 -15.79
C THR A 170 -3.11 8.34 -14.69
N ALA A 171 -2.48 8.88 -13.66
CA ALA A 171 -3.16 9.62 -12.60
C ALA A 171 -3.91 10.85 -13.11
N LEU A 172 -3.36 11.60 -14.08
CA LEU A 172 -4.05 12.73 -14.73
C LEU A 172 -5.27 12.29 -15.55
N VAL A 173 -5.19 11.16 -16.23
CA VAL A 173 -6.33 10.61 -16.97
C VAL A 173 -7.42 10.14 -16.02
N THR A 174 -7.05 9.42 -14.96
CA THR A 174 -8.00 8.99 -13.92
C THR A 174 -8.53 10.16 -13.09
N SER A 175 -7.79 11.26 -12.96
CA SER A 175 -8.27 12.48 -12.28
C SER A 175 -9.46 13.14 -13.01
N LYS A 176 -9.60 12.95 -14.33
CA LYS A 176 -10.83 13.33 -15.06
C LYS A 176 -12.04 12.52 -14.60
N MET A 177 -11.86 11.31 -14.08
CA MET A 177 -12.89 10.54 -13.39
C MET A 177 -13.14 11.06 -11.95
N ALA A 178 -12.22 11.85 -11.39
CA ALA A 178 -12.38 12.52 -10.10
C ALA A 178 -13.45 13.63 -10.12
N SER A 179 -13.94 14.03 -11.28
CA SER A 179 -15.13 14.92 -11.41
C SER A 179 -16.40 14.33 -10.77
N GLN A 180 -16.39 13.04 -10.42
CA GLN A 180 -17.46 12.35 -9.69
C GLN A 180 -17.25 12.32 -8.16
N CYS A 181 -16.24 13.01 -7.63
CA CYS A 181 -16.05 13.12 -6.18
C CYS A 181 -17.18 13.94 -5.55
N PRO A 182 -17.69 13.53 -4.37
CA PRO A 182 -18.65 14.32 -3.63
C PRO A 182 -18.16 15.75 -3.38
N PRO A 183 -19.05 16.76 -3.37
CA PRO A 183 -18.66 18.17 -3.13
C PRO A 183 -17.80 18.34 -1.86
N ALA A 184 -18.13 17.64 -0.78
CA ALA A 184 -17.35 17.70 0.45
C ALA A 184 -15.87 17.24 0.26
N THR A 185 -15.61 16.27 -0.63
CA THR A 185 -14.25 15.85 -0.96
C THR A 185 -13.54 16.92 -1.78
N GLN A 186 -14.21 17.53 -2.75
CA GLN A 186 -13.66 18.64 -3.54
C GLN A 186 -13.32 19.85 -2.65
N TYR A 187 -14.18 20.21 -1.71
CA TYR A 187 -13.88 21.28 -0.74
C TYR A 187 -12.64 20.97 0.10
N ARG A 188 -12.48 19.74 0.58
CA ARG A 188 -11.28 19.34 1.32
C ARG A 188 -10.01 19.47 0.46
N GLN A 189 -10.06 19.08 -0.83
CA GLN A 189 -8.94 19.26 -1.75
C GLN A 189 -8.57 20.73 -1.91
N TRP A 190 -9.53 21.60 -2.14
CA TRP A 190 -9.26 23.04 -2.28
C TRP A 190 -8.72 23.66 -0.98
N ILE A 191 -9.32 23.34 0.15
CA ILE A 191 -8.84 23.82 1.47
C ILE A 191 -7.40 23.35 1.70
N PHE A 192 -7.10 22.08 1.43
CA PHE A 192 -5.75 21.54 1.58
C PHE A 192 -4.76 22.26 0.66
N ALA A 193 -5.10 22.43 -0.62
CA ALA A 193 -4.23 23.09 -1.59
C ALA A 193 -3.92 24.55 -1.20
N VAL A 194 -4.94 25.30 -0.75
CA VAL A 194 -4.77 26.69 -0.27
C VAL A 194 -3.89 26.72 0.98
N LEU A 195 -4.19 25.89 1.98
CA LEU A 195 -3.40 25.83 3.22
C LEU A 195 -1.94 25.45 2.93
N LEU A 196 -1.72 24.47 2.08
CA LEU A 196 -0.37 24.05 1.68
C LEU A 196 0.37 25.18 0.97
N ALA A 197 -0.27 25.88 0.01
CA ALA A 197 0.33 27.01 -0.69
C ALA A 197 0.68 28.16 0.27
N VAL A 198 -0.21 28.50 1.21
CA VAL A 198 0.03 29.51 2.24
C VAL A 198 1.23 29.14 3.12
N VAL A 199 1.29 27.89 3.59
CA VAL A 199 2.40 27.43 4.43
C VAL A 199 3.72 27.44 3.65
N LEU A 200 3.74 26.83 2.45
CA LEU A 200 4.98 26.76 1.65
C LEU A 200 5.50 28.15 1.25
N THR A 201 4.60 29.08 0.97
CA THR A 201 4.98 30.46 0.59
C THR A 201 5.39 31.25 1.84
N GLY A 202 4.62 31.20 2.93
CA GLY A 202 4.89 31.98 4.14
C GLY A 202 6.17 31.61 4.84
N PHE A 203 6.58 30.33 4.76
CA PHE A 203 7.82 29.81 5.35
C PHE A 203 8.95 29.56 4.33
N HIS A 204 8.77 29.96 3.06
CA HIS A 204 9.74 29.74 1.97
C HIS A 204 10.16 28.26 1.78
N LEU A 205 9.21 27.32 1.93
CA LEU A 205 9.49 25.88 1.95
C LEU A 205 9.39 25.20 0.57
N TRP A 206 9.19 25.91 -0.52
CA TRP A 206 9.00 25.32 -1.86
C TRP A 206 10.16 24.41 -2.28
N LEU A 207 11.42 24.84 -2.05
CA LEU A 207 12.58 24.02 -2.38
C LEU A 207 12.66 22.77 -1.47
N ALA A 208 12.38 22.92 -0.18
CA ALA A 208 12.36 21.79 0.75
C ALA A 208 11.25 20.79 0.36
N ALA A 209 10.06 21.26 -0.03
CA ALA A 209 8.98 20.42 -0.53
C ALA A 209 9.37 19.71 -1.82
N LEU A 210 10.04 20.37 -2.75
CA LEU A 210 10.56 19.76 -3.97
C LEU A 210 11.55 18.63 -3.62
N VAL A 211 12.57 18.92 -2.81
CA VAL A 211 13.67 17.99 -2.54
C VAL A 211 13.23 16.84 -1.60
N TYR A 212 12.50 17.15 -0.54
CA TYR A 212 12.21 16.18 0.53
C TYR A 212 10.77 15.63 0.52
N TRP A 213 9.92 16.08 -0.42
CA TRP A 213 8.60 15.51 -0.60
C TRP A 213 8.40 14.96 -2.02
N LEU A 214 8.60 15.77 -3.06
CA LEU A 214 8.33 15.35 -4.44
C LEU A 214 9.40 14.40 -4.99
N ILE A 215 10.70 14.68 -4.77
CA ILE A 215 11.76 13.77 -5.25
C ILE A 215 11.59 12.36 -4.64
N PRO A 216 11.48 12.15 -3.30
CA PRO A 216 11.22 10.83 -2.75
C PRO A 216 9.97 10.18 -3.34
N MET A 217 8.89 10.96 -3.50
CA MET A 217 7.59 10.49 -3.99
C MET A 217 7.67 9.95 -5.43
N PHE A 218 8.38 10.64 -6.32
CA PHE A 218 8.49 10.25 -7.73
C PHE A 218 9.70 9.36 -8.05
N THR A 219 10.45 8.94 -7.04
CA THR A 219 11.63 8.08 -7.20
C THR A 219 11.53 6.84 -6.33
N VAL A 220 12.13 6.85 -5.16
CA VAL A 220 12.23 5.68 -4.28
C VAL A 220 10.86 5.14 -3.84
N LEU A 221 9.87 6.01 -3.59
CA LEU A 221 8.51 5.56 -3.28
C LEU A 221 7.92 4.73 -4.42
N MET A 222 8.13 5.11 -5.70
CA MET A 222 7.65 4.34 -6.85
C MET A 222 8.27 2.94 -6.89
N ALA A 223 9.55 2.80 -6.51
CA ALA A 223 10.19 1.50 -6.40
C ALA A 223 9.56 0.64 -5.29
N LEU A 224 9.24 1.24 -4.15
CA LEU A 224 8.57 0.55 -3.03
C LEU A 224 7.15 0.11 -3.41
N LEU A 225 6.38 0.95 -4.09
CA LEU A 225 5.04 0.61 -4.54
C LEU A 225 5.06 -0.51 -5.58
N TYR A 226 5.93 -0.43 -6.59
CA TYR A 226 6.12 -1.50 -7.56
C TYR A 226 6.50 -2.82 -6.86
N TRP A 227 7.46 -2.77 -5.92
CA TRP A 227 7.90 -3.96 -5.20
C TRP A 227 6.80 -4.57 -4.33
N ARG A 228 5.99 -3.72 -3.74
CA ARG A 228 4.79 -4.09 -2.98
C ARG A 228 3.75 -4.77 -3.88
N ASP A 229 3.39 -4.19 -5.04
CA ASP A 229 2.44 -4.78 -5.97
C ASP A 229 2.90 -6.19 -6.41
N VAL A 230 4.19 -6.33 -6.74
CA VAL A 230 4.78 -7.64 -7.08
C VAL A 230 4.67 -8.62 -5.91
N ALA A 231 4.96 -8.17 -4.70
CA ALA A 231 4.89 -9.00 -3.50
C ALA A 231 3.45 -9.45 -3.18
N GLU A 232 2.49 -8.59 -3.40
CA GLU A 232 1.10 -8.81 -3.01
C GLU A 232 0.33 -9.69 -4.00
N HIS A 233 0.51 -9.48 -5.34
CA HIS A 233 -0.38 -10.06 -6.35
C HIS A 233 0.30 -10.70 -7.56
N PHE A 234 1.61 -10.52 -7.74
CA PHE A 234 2.31 -11.01 -8.94
C PHE A 234 3.31 -12.11 -8.64
N ALA A 235 3.83 -12.73 -9.70
CA ALA A 235 4.81 -13.83 -9.62
C ALA A 235 4.36 -14.97 -8.68
N MET A 236 3.09 -15.36 -8.77
CA MET A 236 2.51 -16.49 -8.05
C MET A 236 2.21 -17.65 -8.99
N PRO A 237 2.25 -18.91 -8.51
CA PRO A 237 2.03 -20.09 -9.35
C PRO A 237 0.65 -20.18 -9.99
N GLN A 238 -0.38 -19.63 -9.34
CA GLN A 238 -1.75 -19.61 -9.85
C GLN A 238 -2.35 -18.21 -9.64
N PRO A 239 -2.43 -17.39 -10.68
CA PRO A 239 -3.26 -16.19 -10.65
C PRO A 239 -4.73 -16.63 -10.67
N GLY A 240 -5.55 -16.06 -9.80
CA GLY A 240 -6.98 -16.38 -9.73
C GLY A 240 -7.64 -15.72 -8.52
N HIS A 241 -8.94 -15.92 -8.35
CA HIS A 241 -9.70 -15.38 -7.23
C HIS A 241 -9.01 -15.66 -5.89
N GLY A 242 -8.67 -14.60 -5.15
CA GLY A 242 -7.94 -14.68 -3.89
C GLY A 242 -6.43 -14.79 -4.05
N ALA A 243 -5.87 -14.53 -5.23
CA ALA A 243 -4.43 -14.51 -5.48
C ALA A 243 -3.78 -13.34 -4.74
N SER A 244 -3.43 -13.59 -3.48
CA SER A 244 -2.69 -12.66 -2.64
C SER A 244 -1.67 -13.42 -1.79
N ARG A 245 -0.54 -12.77 -1.51
CA ARG A 245 0.59 -13.36 -0.79
C ARG A 245 0.73 -12.74 0.59
N THR A 246 1.16 -13.57 1.54
CA THR A 246 1.68 -13.11 2.83
C THR A 246 3.20 -13.13 2.80
N VAL A 247 3.84 -12.00 3.14
CA VAL A 247 5.28 -11.91 3.27
C VAL A 247 5.66 -11.75 4.74
N ILE A 248 6.30 -12.76 5.30
CA ILE A 248 6.85 -12.75 6.66
C ILE A 248 8.22 -12.06 6.61
N ALA A 249 8.24 -10.77 6.88
CA ALA A 249 9.43 -9.94 6.78
C ALA A 249 10.25 -9.91 8.08
N PRO A 250 11.60 -9.91 8.03
CA PRO A 250 12.46 -9.62 9.18
C PRO A 250 12.29 -8.18 9.67
N GLY A 251 12.79 -7.87 10.87
CA GLY A 251 12.51 -6.60 11.55
C GLY A 251 12.82 -5.35 10.74
N TRP A 252 13.95 -5.32 10.04
CA TRP A 252 14.35 -4.17 9.23
C TRP A 252 13.49 -4.00 7.96
N GLU A 253 13.07 -5.10 7.31
CA GLU A 253 12.14 -5.03 6.18
C GLU A 253 10.75 -4.57 6.64
N ARG A 254 10.30 -5.01 7.82
CA ARG A 254 9.04 -4.51 8.41
C ARG A 254 9.09 -3.02 8.70
N LEU A 255 10.25 -2.47 9.03
CA LEU A 255 10.40 -1.05 9.29
C LEU A 255 10.43 -0.22 8.00
N LEU A 256 11.16 -0.67 6.98
CA LEU A 256 11.49 0.14 5.81
C LEU A 256 10.65 -0.22 4.57
N ILE A 257 10.25 -1.49 4.41
CA ILE A 257 9.55 -1.98 3.22
C ILE A 257 8.09 -2.30 3.52
N ALA A 258 7.79 -2.94 4.64
CA ALA A 258 6.44 -3.43 4.97
C ALA A 258 5.94 -2.97 6.34
N PRO A 259 5.89 -1.64 6.62
CA PRO A 259 5.42 -1.13 7.91
C PRO A 259 3.94 -1.43 8.14
N HIS A 260 3.50 -1.25 9.38
CA HIS A 260 2.10 -1.35 9.81
C HIS A 260 1.38 -2.68 9.50
N GLY A 261 2.14 -3.76 9.27
CA GLY A 261 1.59 -5.10 9.05
C GLY A 261 1.13 -5.39 7.62
N VAL A 262 1.49 -4.53 6.65
CA VAL A 262 1.08 -4.69 5.24
C VAL A 262 1.54 -6.01 4.62
N GLY A 263 2.59 -6.66 5.14
CA GLY A 263 3.04 -7.97 4.68
C GLY A 263 2.02 -9.11 4.89
N PHE A 264 1.04 -8.95 5.76
CA PHE A 264 -0.08 -9.90 5.94
C PHE A 264 -1.23 -9.63 4.96
N HIS A 265 -0.90 -9.51 3.68
CA HIS A 265 -1.83 -9.04 2.67
C HIS A 265 -2.90 -10.09 2.30
N ALA A 266 -2.58 -11.38 2.32
CA ALA A 266 -3.57 -12.44 2.14
C ALA A 266 -4.62 -12.45 3.25
N GLU A 267 -4.21 -12.25 4.51
CA GLU A 267 -5.11 -12.13 5.65
C GLU A 267 -5.98 -10.88 5.57
N HIS A 268 -5.41 -9.78 5.03
CA HIS A 268 -6.15 -8.56 4.77
C HIS A 268 -7.24 -8.76 3.73
N HIS A 269 -6.98 -9.46 2.63
CA HIS A 269 -7.99 -9.79 1.63
C HIS A 269 -9.11 -10.67 2.18
N LEU A 270 -8.78 -11.62 3.07
CA LEU A 270 -9.78 -12.46 3.74
C LEU A 270 -10.61 -11.68 4.76
N TYR A 271 -10.00 -10.75 5.48
CA TYR A 271 -10.62 -10.02 6.59
C TYR A 271 -10.33 -8.51 6.55
N PRO A 272 -10.80 -7.78 5.52
CA PRO A 272 -10.46 -6.37 5.32
C PRO A 272 -10.98 -5.42 6.41
N ALA A 273 -11.87 -5.91 7.25
CA ALA A 273 -12.38 -5.18 8.41
C ALA A 273 -11.43 -5.21 9.61
N ILE A 274 -10.37 -6.04 9.60
CA ILE A 274 -9.40 -6.14 10.70
C ILE A 274 -8.23 -5.17 10.45
N PRO A 275 -7.88 -4.30 11.43
CA PRO A 275 -6.76 -3.40 11.29
C PRO A 275 -5.43 -4.13 11.06
N GLY A 276 -4.54 -3.55 10.23
CA GLY A 276 -3.27 -4.13 9.82
C GLY A 276 -2.41 -4.65 10.98
N PHE A 277 -2.38 -3.92 12.09
CA PHE A 277 -1.60 -4.32 13.27
C PHE A 277 -2.09 -5.59 13.99
N ARG A 278 -3.29 -6.09 13.66
CA ARG A 278 -3.86 -7.33 14.18
C ARG A 278 -3.80 -8.49 13.19
N LEU A 279 -3.40 -8.26 11.95
CA LEU A 279 -3.36 -9.29 10.92
C LEU A 279 -2.36 -10.41 11.25
N GLN A 280 -1.31 -10.12 12.02
CA GLN A 280 -0.42 -11.16 12.53
C GLN A 280 -1.15 -12.18 13.43
N GLN A 281 -2.14 -11.75 14.20
CA GLN A 281 -2.96 -12.65 15.04
C GLN A 281 -3.90 -13.50 14.16
N VAL A 282 -4.45 -12.89 13.10
CA VAL A 282 -5.25 -13.59 12.09
C VAL A 282 -4.40 -14.67 11.40
N HIS A 283 -3.19 -14.31 10.94
CA HIS A 283 -2.25 -15.25 10.36
C HIS A 283 -1.97 -16.44 11.30
N ALA A 284 -1.64 -16.17 12.55
CA ALA A 284 -1.38 -17.22 13.53
C ALA A 284 -2.59 -18.15 13.78
N ALA A 285 -3.81 -17.65 13.65
CA ALA A 285 -5.01 -18.46 13.73
C ALA A 285 -5.23 -19.29 12.46
N LEU A 286 -5.08 -18.69 11.28
CA LEU A 286 -5.23 -19.36 9.98
C LEU A 286 -4.19 -20.47 9.77
N MET A 287 -2.98 -20.31 10.27
CA MET A 287 -1.92 -21.32 10.21
C MET A 287 -2.22 -22.60 11.00
N LYS A 288 -3.27 -22.62 11.81
CA LYS A 288 -3.77 -23.83 12.47
C LYS A 288 -4.73 -24.63 11.58
N ASP A 289 -5.23 -24.03 10.50
CA ASP A 289 -6.11 -24.68 9.53
C ASP A 289 -5.27 -25.30 8.40
N LYS A 290 -5.27 -26.64 8.33
CA LYS A 290 -4.54 -27.39 7.30
C LYS A 290 -5.00 -27.02 5.87
N ALA A 291 -6.29 -26.74 5.69
CA ALA A 291 -6.81 -26.36 4.36
C ALA A 291 -6.32 -24.97 3.91
N TYR A 292 -6.16 -24.04 4.86
CA TYR A 292 -5.52 -22.75 4.58
C TYR A 292 -4.04 -22.93 4.24
N VAL A 293 -3.28 -23.63 5.07
CA VAL A 293 -1.84 -23.85 4.90
C VAL A 293 -1.49 -24.45 3.53
N GLN A 294 -2.32 -25.38 3.04
CA GLN A 294 -2.11 -26.02 1.74
C GLN A 294 -2.27 -25.05 0.54
N LYS A 295 -3.03 -23.98 0.70
CA LYS A 295 -3.33 -23.01 -0.38
C LYS A 295 -2.62 -21.68 -0.20
N ALA A 296 -2.16 -21.37 1.01
CA ALA A 296 -1.57 -20.08 1.34
C ALA A 296 -0.24 -19.87 0.60
N GLN A 297 -0.10 -18.70 -0.02
CA GLN A 297 1.14 -18.24 -0.60
C GLN A 297 1.92 -17.47 0.47
N ILE A 298 2.90 -18.11 1.09
CA ILE A 298 3.69 -17.52 2.18
C ILE A 298 5.15 -17.43 1.76
N THR A 299 5.67 -16.21 1.76
CA THR A 299 7.05 -15.90 1.40
C THR A 299 7.80 -15.37 2.62
N HIS A 300 9.06 -15.76 2.79
CA HIS A 300 9.92 -15.28 3.87
C HIS A 300 10.92 -14.24 3.38
N GLY A 301 10.61 -12.97 3.64
CA GLY A 301 11.43 -11.80 3.29
C GLY A 301 11.19 -11.28 1.87
N TYR A 302 11.20 -9.95 1.76
CA TYR A 302 11.08 -9.23 0.49
C TYR A 302 12.38 -9.29 -0.32
N CYS A 303 13.52 -9.15 0.33
CA CYS A 303 14.83 -9.08 -0.33
C CYS A 303 15.45 -10.46 -0.60
N THR A 304 14.90 -11.52 -0.03
CA THR A 304 15.47 -12.88 -0.16
C THR A 304 14.46 -13.87 -0.75
N GLY A 305 13.40 -14.19 -0.01
CA GLY A 305 12.40 -15.18 -0.40
C GLY A 305 11.67 -14.78 -1.67
N LEU A 306 11.15 -13.56 -1.73
CA LEU A 306 10.40 -13.06 -2.88
C LEU A 306 11.24 -13.08 -4.17
N ILE A 307 12.52 -12.65 -4.12
CA ILE A 307 13.39 -12.67 -5.29
C ILE A 307 13.60 -14.10 -5.80
N ARG A 308 13.77 -15.07 -4.90
CA ARG A 308 13.91 -16.49 -5.27
C ARG A 308 12.64 -17.04 -5.93
N GLU A 309 11.47 -16.70 -5.40
CA GLU A 309 10.18 -17.14 -5.96
C GLU A 309 9.93 -16.53 -7.34
N ILE A 310 10.22 -15.25 -7.53
CA ILE A 310 10.13 -14.56 -8.82
C ILE A 310 11.00 -15.27 -9.88
N ALA A 311 12.21 -15.66 -9.51
CA ALA A 311 13.12 -16.34 -10.42
C ALA A 311 12.68 -17.80 -10.69
N ALA A 312 12.09 -18.49 -9.71
CA ALA A 312 11.69 -19.88 -9.80
C ALA A 312 10.39 -20.12 -10.60
N THR A 313 9.50 -19.13 -10.70
CA THR A 313 8.23 -19.26 -11.45
C THR A 313 8.45 -19.65 -12.93
N GLY A 314 9.65 -19.40 -13.49
CA GLY A 314 10.02 -19.83 -14.86
C GLY A 314 10.31 -21.30 -15.02
N THR A 315 10.81 -21.96 -13.99
CA THR A 315 11.17 -23.37 -14.06
C THR A 315 9.96 -24.31 -13.97
N ALA A 316 8.87 -23.85 -13.33
CA ALA A 316 7.63 -24.61 -13.23
C ALA A 316 6.85 -24.63 -14.59
N HIS A 317 6.90 -23.53 -15.35
CA HIS A 317 6.21 -23.45 -16.66
C HIS A 317 6.92 -24.24 -17.76
N SER A 318 8.25 -24.42 -17.68
CA SER A 318 8.98 -25.23 -18.63
C SER A 318 8.74 -26.73 -18.44
N ARG A 319 8.54 -27.17 -17.19
CA ARG A 319 8.28 -28.61 -16.87
C ARG A 319 6.84 -29.07 -17.18
N MET A 320 5.89 -28.16 -17.44
CA MET A 320 4.54 -28.53 -17.88
C MET A 320 4.36 -28.52 -19.40
N LYS A 321 5.42 -28.21 -20.17
CA LYS A 321 5.42 -28.23 -21.64
C LYS A 321 6.17 -29.40 -22.23
N ASP A 322 6.85 -30.20 -21.41
CA ASP A 322 7.48 -31.47 -21.71
C ASP A 322 6.60 -32.62 -21.20
#